data_7940590aae59a60c87c728679dc00556
#
_entry.id   7940590aae59a60c87c728679dc00556
#
_cell.length_a   1.000
_cell.length_b   1.000
_cell.length_c   1.000
_cell.angle_alpha   90.00
_cell.angle_beta   90.00
_cell.angle_gamma   90.00
#
_symmetry.space_group_name_H-M   'P 1'
#
loop_
_entity.id
_entity.type
_entity.pdbx_description
1 polymer ?
#
loop_
_entity_poly.entity_id
_entity_poly.type
_entity_poly.pdbx_seq_one_letter_code
_entity_poly.pdbx_strand_id
1 'polypeptide(L)'
;MAEFGVDKLRNVAFLSHSGAGKTMIAEAMLFAAGQTSRLGSTDDGTTVSDYEPEEAKRAASVQTSIIPVITAGHKLNLLDTPGFADFRGDAVSALRVVDSVVEVVAANSAVEIGTIQTWQMAGEAGLPRLIFVNKMDRENADFDRAMGSITTAFGRECVALNVPVGAETAFTGVQDVLAANPPAEVADRVAFAYERLVEAVAESDDDLATKYLEGEDLSTEDVSSGLKRAVASGDVIPVLFGSATKGAGLEELTDAMISLLPSPAEAGDDRAAEQGAPDDK
;
A
#
# COMPACT_ATOMS: atom_id res chain seq x y z
N MET A 1 -13.43 15.50 19.89
CA MET A 1 -12.62 14.70 18.96
C MET A 1 -12.70 13.27 19.45
N ALA A 2 -12.91 12.29 18.55
CA ALA A 2 -12.82 10.89 18.96
C ALA A 2 -11.37 10.61 19.40
N GLU A 3 -11.21 10.01 20.57
CA GLU A 3 -9.91 9.63 21.09
C GLU A 3 -9.65 8.20 20.65
N PHE A 4 -8.56 7.97 19.89
CA PHE A 4 -8.16 6.65 19.41
C PHE A 4 -7.02 6.10 20.27
N GLY A 5 -7.14 4.84 20.70
CA GLY A 5 -6.01 4.14 21.29
C GLY A 5 -4.86 4.00 20.28
N VAL A 6 -3.63 3.87 20.77
CA VAL A 6 -2.42 3.78 19.91
C VAL A 6 -2.50 2.57 18.96
N ASP A 7 -3.13 1.48 19.40
CA ASP A 7 -3.40 0.27 18.62
C ASP A 7 -4.31 0.52 17.39
N LYS A 8 -5.11 1.60 17.44
CA LYS A 8 -6.04 2.02 16.39
C LYS A 8 -5.47 3.07 15.44
N LEU A 9 -4.20 3.40 15.58
CA LEU A 9 -3.51 4.35 14.71
C LEU A 9 -2.71 3.61 13.65
N ARG A 10 -2.58 4.20 12.46
CA ARG A 10 -1.61 3.80 11.42
C ARG A 10 -0.99 5.07 10.86
N ASN A 11 0.32 5.19 10.91
CA ASN A 11 1.08 6.27 10.30
C ASN A 11 1.73 5.73 9.02
N VAL A 12 1.22 6.14 7.86
CA VAL A 12 1.56 5.54 6.58
C VAL A 12 2.03 6.62 5.60
N ALA A 13 3.21 6.48 5.02
CA ALA A 13 3.65 7.33 3.93
C ALA A 13 3.24 6.73 2.58
N PHE A 14 2.67 7.56 1.71
CA PHE A 14 2.49 7.22 0.30
C PHE A 14 3.71 7.68 -0.48
N LEU A 15 4.41 6.73 -1.10
CA LEU A 15 5.57 6.96 -1.93
C LEU A 15 5.30 6.53 -3.38
N SER A 16 5.91 7.17 -4.35
CA SER A 16 5.86 6.74 -5.76
C SER A 16 6.69 7.63 -6.65
N HIS A 17 6.81 7.25 -7.92
CA HIS A 17 7.10 8.21 -8.99
C HIS A 17 5.97 9.25 -9.14
N SER A 18 6.32 10.45 -9.65
CA SER A 18 5.33 11.51 -9.93
C SER A 18 4.24 11.01 -10.88
N GLY A 19 2.99 11.39 -10.61
CA GLY A 19 1.86 11.04 -11.45
C GLY A 19 1.27 9.65 -11.22
N ALA A 20 1.78 8.82 -10.30
CA ALA A 20 1.16 7.50 -9.98
C ALA A 20 -0.21 7.62 -9.29
N GLY A 21 -0.52 8.77 -8.68
CA GLY A 21 -1.85 9.07 -8.12
C GLY A 21 -1.98 8.93 -6.62
N LYS A 22 -0.90 9.13 -5.85
CA LYS A 22 -0.92 9.14 -4.37
C LYS A 22 -2.01 10.03 -3.80
N THR A 23 -1.99 11.30 -4.19
CA THR A 23 -2.98 12.32 -3.79
C THR A 23 -4.41 11.88 -4.10
N MET A 24 -4.65 11.31 -5.29
CA MET A 24 -5.96 10.80 -5.66
C MET A 24 -6.41 9.60 -4.84
N ILE A 25 -5.48 8.74 -4.39
CA ILE A 25 -5.80 7.63 -3.47
C ILE A 25 -6.22 8.19 -2.12
N ALA A 26 -5.46 9.11 -1.53
CA ALA A 26 -5.78 9.72 -0.26
C ALA A 26 -7.13 10.47 -0.30
N GLU A 27 -7.38 11.22 -1.38
CA GLU A 27 -8.63 11.92 -1.62
C GLU A 27 -9.82 10.95 -1.75
N ALA A 28 -9.65 9.86 -2.49
CA ALA A 28 -10.68 8.84 -2.66
C ALA A 28 -10.97 8.08 -1.35
N MET A 29 -9.96 7.86 -0.51
CA MET A 29 -10.14 7.28 0.83
C MET A 29 -10.91 8.22 1.77
N LEU A 30 -10.63 9.53 1.75
CA LEU A 30 -11.40 10.53 2.50
C LEU A 30 -12.87 10.55 2.06
N PHE A 31 -13.11 10.49 0.75
CA PHE A 31 -14.45 10.45 0.19
C PHE A 31 -15.18 9.16 0.58
N ALA A 32 -14.54 8.00 0.46
CA ALA A 32 -15.11 6.70 0.84
C ALA A 32 -15.42 6.64 2.36
N ALA A 33 -14.59 7.28 3.18
CA ALA A 33 -14.83 7.42 4.63
C ALA A 33 -15.92 8.46 4.98
N GLY A 34 -16.52 9.12 3.98
CA GLY A 34 -17.56 10.13 4.20
C GLY A 34 -17.05 11.42 4.85
N GLN A 35 -15.75 11.66 4.87
CA GLN A 35 -15.14 12.85 5.47
C GLN A 35 -15.14 14.04 4.51
N THR A 36 -15.32 13.81 3.21
CA THR A 36 -15.57 14.83 2.21
C THR A 36 -16.90 14.57 1.51
N SER A 37 -17.58 15.64 1.09
CA SER A 37 -18.88 15.54 0.41
C SER A 37 -18.76 15.28 -1.10
N ARG A 38 -17.54 15.39 -1.64
CA ARG A 38 -17.22 15.15 -3.05
C ARG A 38 -15.81 14.57 -3.16
N LEU A 39 -15.57 13.82 -4.20
CA LEU A 39 -14.23 13.42 -4.61
C LEU A 39 -13.54 14.62 -5.27
N GLY A 40 -12.42 15.06 -4.72
CA GLY A 40 -11.56 16.09 -5.34
C GLY A 40 -10.79 15.52 -6.53
N SER A 41 -10.20 16.42 -7.30
CA SER A 41 -9.41 16.09 -8.50
C SER A 41 -8.12 16.91 -8.53
N THR A 42 -7.00 16.27 -8.75
CA THR A 42 -5.70 16.94 -8.94
C THR A 42 -5.71 17.81 -10.19
N ASP A 43 -6.37 17.33 -11.25
CA ASP A 43 -6.45 18.06 -12.54
C ASP A 43 -7.26 19.36 -12.41
N ASP A 44 -8.28 19.36 -11.52
CA ASP A 44 -9.13 20.53 -11.26
C ASP A 44 -8.63 21.38 -10.07
N GLY A 45 -7.54 20.96 -9.37
CA GLY A 45 -7.01 21.65 -8.19
C GLY A 45 -8.01 21.70 -7.03
N THR A 46 -8.81 20.64 -6.85
CA THR A 46 -9.90 20.59 -5.86
C THR A 46 -9.69 19.54 -4.76
N THR A 47 -8.50 18.96 -4.66
CA THR A 47 -8.10 18.03 -3.60
C THR A 47 -7.95 18.75 -2.26
N VAL A 48 -8.06 17.99 -1.18
CA VAL A 48 -7.89 18.51 0.18
C VAL A 48 -6.42 18.81 0.48
N SER A 49 -5.50 18.06 -0.11
CA SER A 49 -4.06 18.11 0.16
C SER A 49 -3.32 19.20 -0.63
N ASP A 50 -3.71 19.44 -1.88
CA ASP A 50 -3.03 20.40 -2.76
C ASP A 50 -3.65 21.79 -2.59
N TYR A 51 -3.38 22.43 -1.45
CA TYR A 51 -3.95 23.74 -1.09
C TYR A 51 -3.02 24.91 -1.43
N GLU A 52 -1.76 24.65 -1.71
CA GLU A 52 -0.82 25.68 -2.11
C GLU A 52 -1.08 26.10 -3.57
N PRO A 53 -1.05 27.42 -3.89
CA PRO A 53 -1.28 27.90 -5.25
C PRO A 53 -0.33 27.30 -6.31
N GLU A 54 0.88 26.92 -5.90
CA GLU A 54 1.86 26.31 -6.79
C GLU A 54 1.51 24.86 -7.10
N GLU A 55 0.94 24.11 -6.14
CA GLU A 55 0.48 22.72 -6.32
C GLU A 55 -0.69 22.67 -7.28
N ALA A 56 -1.69 23.52 -7.08
CA ALA A 56 -2.84 23.65 -7.98
C ALA A 56 -2.40 24.04 -9.41
N LYS A 57 -1.40 24.91 -9.55
CA LYS A 57 -0.88 25.32 -10.86
C LYS A 57 -0.09 24.24 -11.57
N ARG A 58 0.64 23.40 -10.83
CA ARG A 58 1.47 22.29 -11.36
C ARG A 58 0.70 21.00 -11.50
N ALA A 59 -0.51 20.90 -10.94
CA ALA A 59 -1.25 19.66 -10.73
C ALA A 59 -0.38 18.58 -10.07
N ALA A 60 0.42 18.97 -9.08
CA ALA A 60 1.38 18.10 -8.40
C ALA A 60 1.76 18.64 -7.02
N SER A 61 1.85 17.77 -6.03
CA SER A 61 2.25 18.10 -4.67
C SER A 61 3.73 18.54 -4.62
N VAL A 62 4.03 19.60 -3.89
CA VAL A 62 5.38 20.13 -3.65
C VAL A 62 5.81 19.98 -2.20
N GLN A 63 4.87 19.74 -1.29
CA GLN A 63 5.11 19.49 0.15
C GLN A 63 4.39 18.22 0.58
N THR A 64 4.84 17.62 1.69
CA THR A 64 4.14 16.49 2.31
C THR A 64 2.90 16.98 3.04
N SER A 65 1.73 16.44 2.71
CA SER A 65 0.46 16.70 3.38
C SER A 65 0.09 15.54 4.31
N ILE A 66 -0.39 15.86 5.52
CA ILE A 66 -0.90 14.86 6.47
C ILE A 66 -2.42 14.82 6.35
N ILE A 67 -2.94 13.67 5.94
CA ILE A 67 -4.36 13.45 5.66
C ILE A 67 -4.90 12.41 6.65
N PRO A 68 -5.68 12.81 7.67
CA PRO A 68 -6.28 11.87 8.60
C PRO A 68 -7.55 11.23 8.01
N VAL A 69 -7.53 9.93 7.76
CA VAL A 69 -8.69 9.14 7.34
C VAL A 69 -9.20 8.35 8.55
N ILE A 70 -10.48 8.54 8.90
CA ILE A 70 -11.13 7.83 10.00
C ILE A 70 -12.11 6.83 9.40
N THR A 71 -11.84 5.56 9.56
CA THR A 71 -12.65 4.49 9.00
C THR A 71 -12.52 3.21 9.84
N ALA A 72 -13.53 2.35 9.84
CA ALA A 72 -13.54 1.06 10.53
C ALA A 72 -13.02 1.12 11.99
N GLY A 73 -13.30 2.21 12.70
CA GLY A 73 -12.85 2.41 14.10
C GLY A 73 -11.34 2.69 14.25
N HIS A 74 -10.63 2.96 13.16
CA HIS A 74 -9.21 3.32 13.12
C HIS A 74 -9.01 4.74 12.61
N LYS A 75 -7.84 5.30 12.89
CA LYS A 75 -7.37 6.56 12.32
C LYS A 75 -6.08 6.29 11.54
N LEU A 76 -6.14 6.46 10.23
CA LEU A 76 -4.99 6.39 9.33
C LEU A 76 -4.46 7.80 9.13
N ASN A 77 -3.24 8.08 9.56
CA ASN A 77 -2.53 9.31 9.25
C ASN A 77 -1.74 9.06 7.96
N LEU A 78 -2.31 9.45 6.83
CA LEU A 78 -1.67 9.29 5.52
C LEU A 78 -0.76 10.49 5.26
N LEU A 79 0.52 10.26 5.00
CA LEU A 79 1.47 11.26 4.57
C LEU A 79 1.60 11.18 3.05
N ASP A 80 0.89 12.07 2.35
CA ASP A 80 1.00 12.21 0.90
C ASP A 80 2.27 12.99 0.56
N THR A 81 3.28 12.30 0.02
CA THR A 81 4.58 12.87 -0.27
C THR A 81 4.68 13.34 -1.72
N PRO A 82 5.47 14.38 -2.04
CA PRO A 82 5.74 14.75 -3.42
C PRO A 82 6.43 13.62 -4.19
N GLY A 83 6.04 13.42 -5.45
CA GLY A 83 6.60 12.36 -6.32
C GLY A 83 7.76 12.80 -7.20
N PHE A 84 8.08 14.09 -7.25
CA PHE A 84 9.20 14.61 -8.05
C PHE A 84 10.53 14.45 -7.31
N ALA A 85 11.59 14.12 -8.05
CA ALA A 85 12.94 13.94 -7.51
C ALA A 85 13.50 15.17 -6.78
N ASP A 86 13.07 16.36 -7.18
CA ASP A 86 13.50 17.63 -6.56
C ASP A 86 12.99 17.78 -5.11
N PHE A 87 11.91 17.11 -4.75
CA PHE A 87 11.30 17.13 -3.41
C PHE A 87 11.60 15.88 -2.58
N ARG A 88 12.65 15.15 -2.92
CA ARG A 88 13.03 13.90 -2.22
C ARG A 88 13.27 14.08 -0.72
N GLY A 89 13.71 15.27 -0.29
CA GLY A 89 13.87 15.63 1.12
C GLY A 89 12.59 15.45 1.95
N ASP A 90 11.44 15.72 1.37
CA ASP A 90 10.14 15.54 2.02
C ASP A 90 9.81 14.05 2.23
N ALA A 91 10.10 13.21 1.24
CA ALA A 91 9.96 11.76 1.38
C ALA A 91 10.85 11.20 2.51
N VAL A 92 12.14 11.64 2.58
CA VAL A 92 13.05 11.26 3.67
C VAL A 92 12.50 11.70 5.04
N SER A 93 11.94 12.91 5.11
CA SER A 93 11.36 13.43 6.35
C SER A 93 10.13 12.65 6.77
N ALA A 94 9.26 12.28 5.82
CA ALA A 94 8.08 11.46 6.07
C ALA A 94 8.47 10.06 6.60
N LEU A 95 9.48 9.42 6.00
CA LEU A 95 9.95 8.08 6.41
C LEU A 95 10.47 8.02 7.86
N ARG A 96 10.84 9.16 8.46
CA ARG A 96 11.31 9.22 9.86
C ARG A 96 10.17 9.21 10.89
N VAL A 97 8.95 9.48 10.46
CA VAL A 97 7.81 9.69 11.37
C VAL A 97 6.64 8.73 11.11
N VAL A 98 6.77 7.86 10.10
CA VAL A 98 5.75 6.83 9.80
C VAL A 98 6.19 5.45 10.27
N ASP A 99 5.23 4.57 10.45
CA ASP A 99 5.45 3.18 10.87
C ASP A 99 5.48 2.23 9.68
N SER A 100 5.02 2.67 8.52
CA SER A 100 4.91 1.84 7.32
C SER A 100 4.75 2.69 6.04
N VAL A 101 4.84 2.03 4.89
CA VAL A 101 4.79 2.65 3.57
C VAL A 101 3.80 1.94 2.67
N VAL A 102 3.09 2.70 1.85
CA VAL A 102 2.41 2.22 0.64
C VAL A 102 3.14 2.81 -0.57
N GLU A 103 3.81 1.94 -1.33
CA GLU A 103 4.42 2.32 -2.61
C GLU A 103 3.34 2.26 -3.70
N VAL A 104 3.11 3.37 -4.38
CA VAL A 104 2.08 3.47 -5.42
C VAL A 104 2.71 3.34 -6.80
N VAL A 105 2.22 2.38 -7.58
CA VAL A 105 2.65 2.11 -8.95
C VAL A 105 1.48 2.39 -9.89
N ALA A 106 1.72 3.02 -11.03
CA ALA A 106 0.69 3.18 -12.05
C ALA A 106 0.65 1.97 -12.99
N ALA A 107 -0.49 1.30 -13.13
CA ALA A 107 -0.64 0.08 -13.93
C ALA A 107 -0.24 0.24 -15.40
N ASN A 108 -0.45 1.43 -15.95
CA ASN A 108 -0.11 1.75 -17.33
C ASN A 108 1.36 2.08 -17.58
N SER A 109 2.14 2.42 -16.55
CA SER A 109 3.59 2.72 -16.63
C SER A 109 4.46 1.61 -16.05
N ALA A 110 3.90 0.78 -15.14
CA ALA A 110 4.63 -0.18 -14.31
C ALA A 110 5.68 0.49 -13.40
N VAL A 111 6.77 -0.21 -13.03
CA VAL A 111 7.80 0.34 -12.13
C VAL A 111 8.69 1.34 -12.86
N GLU A 112 8.76 2.56 -12.33
CA GLU A 112 9.55 3.68 -12.86
C GLU A 112 10.77 3.96 -11.96
N ILE A 113 11.72 4.75 -12.45
CA ILE A 113 12.97 5.05 -11.71
C ILE A 113 12.68 5.71 -10.35
N GLY A 114 11.71 6.62 -10.29
CA GLY A 114 11.30 7.25 -9.02
C GLY A 114 10.79 6.24 -8.00
N THR A 115 10.00 5.25 -8.44
CA THR A 115 9.50 4.15 -7.62
C THR A 115 10.63 3.28 -7.07
N ILE A 116 11.65 2.96 -7.90
CA ILE A 116 12.83 2.21 -7.43
C ILE A 116 13.57 2.99 -6.33
N GLN A 117 13.69 4.29 -6.48
CA GLN A 117 14.40 5.14 -5.51
C GLN A 117 13.65 5.26 -4.18
N THR A 118 12.32 5.47 -4.22
CA THR A 118 11.49 5.53 -3.01
C THR A 118 11.43 4.19 -2.30
N TRP A 119 11.35 3.10 -3.07
CA TRP A 119 11.43 1.73 -2.57
C TRP A 119 12.72 1.44 -1.79
N GLN A 120 13.87 1.85 -2.33
CA GLN A 120 15.16 1.71 -1.67
C GLN A 120 15.21 2.50 -0.36
N MET A 121 14.73 3.75 -0.37
CA MET A 121 14.68 4.59 0.83
C MET A 121 13.81 3.97 1.94
N ALA A 122 12.65 3.41 1.58
CA ALA A 122 11.78 2.70 2.53
C ALA A 122 12.45 1.43 3.08
N GLY A 123 13.17 0.68 2.23
CA GLY A 123 13.96 -0.48 2.64
C GLY A 123 15.11 -0.14 3.58
N GLU A 124 15.87 0.92 3.29
CA GLU A 124 16.95 1.42 4.18
C GLU A 124 16.40 1.91 5.52
N ALA A 125 15.16 2.39 5.56
CA ALA A 125 14.48 2.77 6.79
C ALA A 125 13.86 1.57 7.56
N GLY A 126 13.98 0.34 7.03
CA GLY A 126 13.45 -0.87 7.67
C GLY A 126 11.91 -0.87 7.82
N LEU A 127 11.18 -0.16 6.95
CA LEU A 127 9.75 0.01 7.07
C LEU A 127 8.97 -1.13 6.41
N PRO A 128 7.96 -1.72 7.06
CA PRO A 128 6.96 -2.57 6.43
C PRO A 128 6.30 -1.86 5.25
N ARG A 129 6.08 -2.60 4.16
CA ARG A 129 5.63 -2.04 2.89
C ARG A 129 4.45 -2.79 2.30
N LEU A 130 3.52 -2.04 1.70
CA LEU A 130 2.53 -2.53 0.75
C LEU A 130 2.78 -1.88 -0.61
N ILE A 131 2.34 -2.52 -1.68
CA ILE A 131 2.30 -1.90 -3.02
C ILE A 131 0.84 -1.75 -3.44
N PHE A 132 0.48 -0.57 -3.93
CA PHE A 132 -0.82 -0.34 -4.56
C PHE A 132 -0.66 0.02 -6.03
N VAL A 133 -1.10 -0.87 -6.89
CA VAL A 133 -1.11 -0.66 -8.35
C VAL A 133 -2.40 0.06 -8.73
N ASN A 134 -2.26 1.37 -8.91
CA ASN A 134 -3.35 2.29 -9.23
C ASN A 134 -3.58 2.40 -10.75
N LYS A 135 -4.71 2.99 -11.13
CA LYS A 135 -5.06 3.30 -12.53
C LYS A 135 -5.36 2.07 -13.40
N MET A 136 -5.95 1.02 -12.80
CA MET A 136 -6.36 -0.17 -13.56
C MET A 136 -7.45 0.11 -14.61
N ASP A 137 -8.11 1.27 -14.51
CA ASP A 137 -9.13 1.78 -15.44
C ASP A 137 -8.55 2.52 -16.67
N ARG A 138 -7.25 2.72 -16.73
CA ARG A 138 -6.60 3.47 -17.79
C ARG A 138 -6.16 2.58 -18.95
N GLU A 139 -6.07 3.18 -20.14
CA GLU A 139 -5.51 2.54 -21.32
C GLU A 139 -4.10 2.02 -21.07
N ASN A 140 -3.79 0.84 -21.58
CA ASN A 140 -2.56 0.08 -21.32
C ASN A 140 -2.35 -0.37 -19.86
N ALA A 141 -3.40 -0.41 -19.02
CA ALA A 141 -3.32 -1.06 -17.74
C ALA A 141 -3.39 -2.58 -17.90
N ASP A 142 -2.40 -3.29 -17.35
CA ASP A 142 -2.31 -4.74 -17.46
C ASP A 142 -1.76 -5.36 -16.16
N PHE A 143 -2.47 -6.35 -15.63
CA PHE A 143 -2.11 -7.02 -14.38
C PHE A 143 -0.79 -7.77 -14.47
N ASP A 144 -0.63 -8.61 -15.50
CA ASP A 144 0.53 -9.50 -15.61
C ASP A 144 1.80 -8.70 -15.86
N ARG A 145 1.69 -7.64 -16.66
CA ARG A 145 2.80 -6.71 -16.90
C ARG A 145 3.19 -5.95 -15.62
N ALA A 146 2.22 -5.46 -14.87
CA ALA A 146 2.49 -4.74 -13.62
C ALA A 146 3.15 -5.66 -12.59
N MET A 147 2.58 -6.87 -12.35
CA MET A 147 3.17 -7.86 -11.46
C MET A 147 4.57 -8.29 -11.91
N GLY A 148 4.76 -8.58 -13.21
CA GLY A 148 6.07 -8.94 -13.76
C GLY A 148 7.11 -7.83 -13.57
N SER A 149 6.73 -6.56 -13.72
CA SER A 149 7.61 -5.42 -13.47
C SER A 149 7.95 -5.28 -11.97
N ILE A 150 6.97 -5.45 -11.09
CA ILE A 150 7.15 -5.39 -9.64
C ILE A 150 8.07 -6.51 -9.15
N THR A 151 7.80 -7.75 -9.53
CA THR A 151 8.61 -8.91 -9.12
C THR A 151 10.03 -8.85 -9.68
N THR A 152 10.21 -8.28 -10.88
CA THR A 152 11.55 -8.07 -11.46
C THR A 152 12.34 -7.00 -10.71
N ALA A 153 11.68 -5.93 -10.26
CA ALA A 153 12.33 -4.79 -9.63
C ALA A 153 12.53 -4.99 -8.12
N PHE A 154 11.58 -5.65 -7.45
CA PHE A 154 11.49 -5.68 -5.99
C PHE A 154 11.56 -7.08 -5.38
N GLY A 155 11.48 -8.12 -6.19
CA GLY A 155 11.65 -9.49 -5.73
C GLY A 155 10.37 -10.33 -5.75
N ARG A 156 10.55 -11.63 -5.50
CA ARG A 156 9.48 -12.63 -5.50
C ARG A 156 8.59 -12.58 -4.25
N GLU A 157 9.04 -11.91 -3.21
CA GLU A 157 8.31 -11.62 -1.99
C GLU A 157 7.09 -10.72 -2.23
N CYS A 158 7.01 -10.06 -3.40
CA CYS A 158 5.85 -9.29 -3.83
C CYS A 158 4.75 -10.22 -4.33
N VAL A 159 3.64 -10.33 -3.58
CA VAL A 159 2.51 -11.24 -3.88
C VAL A 159 1.19 -10.50 -3.96
N ALA A 160 0.35 -10.88 -4.92
CA ALA A 160 -0.96 -10.23 -5.09
C ALA A 160 -1.94 -10.66 -3.99
N LEU A 161 -2.60 -9.70 -3.33
CA LEU A 161 -3.72 -9.94 -2.41
C LEU A 161 -5.09 -9.80 -3.07
N ASN A 162 -5.16 -9.11 -4.19
CA ASN A 162 -6.36 -9.05 -5.02
C ASN A 162 -5.98 -9.12 -6.50
N VAL A 163 -6.95 -9.47 -7.33
CA VAL A 163 -6.79 -9.47 -8.78
C VAL A 163 -7.86 -8.59 -9.43
N PRO A 164 -7.55 -7.85 -10.50
CA PRO A 164 -8.54 -7.01 -11.17
C PRO A 164 -9.56 -7.85 -11.93
N VAL A 165 -10.82 -7.41 -11.89
CA VAL A 165 -11.93 -7.91 -12.68
C VAL A 165 -12.11 -6.98 -13.88
N GLY A 166 -11.85 -7.52 -15.08
CA GLY A 166 -11.73 -6.70 -16.29
C GLY A 166 -10.40 -5.97 -16.38
N ALA A 167 -10.24 -5.19 -17.44
CA ALA A 167 -9.05 -4.37 -17.69
C ALA A 167 -9.42 -3.06 -18.39
N GLU A 168 -8.62 -2.01 -18.19
CA GLU A 168 -8.81 -0.72 -18.85
C GLU A 168 -10.23 -0.16 -18.69
N THR A 169 -10.90 0.15 -19.80
CA THR A 169 -12.30 0.64 -19.77
C THR A 169 -13.30 -0.39 -19.27
N ALA A 170 -12.97 -1.70 -19.36
CA ALA A 170 -13.77 -2.80 -18.84
C ALA A 170 -13.45 -3.16 -17.38
N PHE A 171 -12.54 -2.45 -16.73
CA PHE A 171 -12.24 -2.64 -15.31
C PHE A 171 -13.45 -2.28 -14.46
N THR A 172 -13.97 -3.25 -13.72
CA THR A 172 -15.18 -3.12 -12.89
C THR A 172 -14.91 -3.15 -11.40
N GLY A 173 -13.75 -3.69 -10.98
CA GLY A 173 -13.41 -3.84 -9.58
C GLY A 173 -12.26 -4.82 -9.38
N VAL A 174 -12.13 -5.33 -8.16
CA VAL A 174 -11.12 -6.30 -7.79
C VAL A 174 -11.75 -7.49 -7.07
N GLN A 175 -11.07 -8.63 -7.11
CA GLN A 175 -11.42 -9.83 -6.38
C GLN A 175 -10.30 -10.14 -5.37
N ASP A 176 -10.67 -10.23 -4.11
CA ASP A 176 -9.75 -10.65 -3.03
C ASP A 176 -9.31 -12.10 -3.26
N VAL A 177 -8.02 -12.34 -3.12
CA VAL A 177 -7.39 -13.66 -3.30
C VAL A 177 -7.79 -14.64 -2.18
N LEU A 178 -8.06 -14.13 -0.97
CA LEU A 178 -8.48 -14.94 0.17
C LEU A 178 -9.99 -15.20 0.21
N ALA A 179 -10.77 -14.51 -0.64
CA ALA A 179 -12.22 -14.69 -0.67
C ALA A 179 -12.62 -15.99 -1.36
N ALA A 180 -13.61 -16.66 -0.79
CA ALA A 180 -14.19 -17.89 -1.39
C ALA A 180 -15.02 -17.55 -2.64
N ASN A 181 -15.09 -18.50 -3.58
CA ASN A 181 -15.94 -18.44 -4.76
C ASN A 181 -15.72 -17.22 -5.67
N PRO A 182 -14.50 -17.04 -6.22
CA PRO A 182 -14.23 -15.97 -7.16
C PRO A 182 -15.08 -16.09 -8.44
N PRO A 183 -15.37 -14.97 -9.12
CA PRO A 183 -16.02 -15.01 -10.43
C PRO A 183 -15.24 -15.88 -11.43
N ALA A 184 -15.96 -16.63 -12.28
CA ALA A 184 -15.35 -17.59 -13.20
C ALA A 184 -14.29 -16.95 -14.13
N GLU A 185 -14.46 -15.69 -14.50
CA GLU A 185 -13.55 -14.93 -15.36
C GLU A 185 -12.16 -14.66 -14.76
N VAL A 186 -12.03 -14.70 -13.41
CA VAL A 186 -10.77 -14.48 -12.69
C VAL A 186 -10.34 -15.66 -11.84
N ALA A 187 -11.12 -16.77 -11.83
CA ALA A 187 -10.90 -17.90 -10.94
C ALA A 187 -9.49 -18.50 -11.04
N ASP A 188 -8.99 -18.72 -12.25
CA ASP A 188 -7.64 -19.28 -12.46
C ASP A 188 -6.55 -18.32 -11.96
N ARG A 189 -6.75 -17.01 -12.15
CA ARG A 189 -5.81 -15.98 -11.66
C ARG A 189 -5.82 -15.89 -10.15
N VAL A 190 -6.99 -15.96 -9.53
CA VAL A 190 -7.14 -16.00 -8.07
C VAL A 190 -6.47 -17.24 -7.49
N ALA A 191 -6.70 -18.42 -8.09
CA ALA A 191 -6.09 -19.67 -7.65
C ALA A 191 -4.55 -19.61 -7.69
N PHE A 192 -3.99 -19.10 -8.79
CA PHE A 192 -2.55 -18.91 -8.93
C PHE A 192 -2.00 -17.91 -7.91
N ALA A 193 -2.68 -16.76 -7.71
CA ALA A 193 -2.26 -15.76 -6.74
C ALA A 193 -2.33 -16.29 -5.30
N TYR A 194 -3.35 -17.10 -4.98
CA TYR A 194 -3.50 -17.75 -3.68
C TYR A 194 -2.36 -18.75 -3.40
N GLU A 195 -2.02 -19.59 -4.37
CA GLU A 195 -0.89 -20.53 -4.27
C GLU A 195 0.42 -19.78 -3.97
N ARG A 196 0.69 -18.70 -4.71
CA ARG A 196 1.87 -17.86 -4.50
C ARG A 196 1.88 -17.18 -3.13
N LEU A 197 0.73 -16.74 -2.64
CA LEU A 197 0.58 -16.12 -1.33
C LEU A 197 0.88 -17.14 -0.23
N VAL A 198 0.28 -18.34 -0.30
CA VAL A 198 0.47 -19.42 0.68
C VAL A 198 1.93 -19.87 0.72
N GLU A 199 2.56 -20.04 -0.45
CA GLU A 199 3.98 -20.37 -0.57
C GLU A 199 4.87 -19.33 0.12
N ALA A 200 4.65 -18.04 -0.17
CA ALA A 200 5.44 -16.95 0.41
C ALA A 200 5.25 -16.83 1.93
N VAL A 201 4.02 -17.02 2.43
CA VAL A 201 3.73 -17.04 3.87
C VAL A 201 4.37 -18.25 4.56
N ALA A 202 4.31 -19.42 3.92
CA ALA A 202 4.95 -20.62 4.45
C ALA A 202 6.48 -20.47 4.52
N GLU A 203 7.11 -19.90 3.49
CA GLU A 203 8.57 -19.65 3.48
C GLU A 203 9.04 -18.68 4.58
N SER A 204 8.16 -17.85 5.11
CA SER A 204 8.49 -16.83 6.12
C SER A 204 8.46 -17.33 7.57
N ASP A 205 8.00 -18.55 7.83
CA ASP A 205 7.80 -19.10 9.18
C ASP A 205 8.11 -20.61 9.21
N ASP A 206 9.04 -21.04 10.04
CA ASP A 206 9.52 -22.43 10.08
C ASP A 206 8.42 -23.45 10.41
N ASP A 207 7.45 -23.09 11.24
CA ASP A 207 6.33 -23.97 11.60
C ASP A 207 5.36 -24.12 10.41
N LEU A 208 5.08 -23.01 9.71
CA LEU A 208 4.24 -23.02 8.51
C LEU A 208 4.93 -23.72 7.34
N ALA A 209 6.25 -23.53 7.19
CA ALA A 209 7.06 -24.22 6.20
C ALA A 209 7.01 -25.75 6.41
N THR A 210 7.11 -26.21 7.66
CA THR A 210 7.04 -27.64 7.98
C THR A 210 5.68 -28.23 7.59
N LYS A 211 4.57 -27.58 7.99
CA LYS A 211 3.21 -28.02 7.62
C LYS A 211 3.03 -28.09 6.10
N TYR A 212 3.48 -27.04 5.40
CA TYR A 212 3.35 -26.95 3.94
C TYR A 212 4.15 -28.06 3.22
N LEU A 213 5.40 -28.35 3.68
CA LEU A 213 6.24 -29.40 3.11
C LEU A 213 5.73 -30.82 3.42
N GLU A 214 5.03 -31.02 4.52
CA GLU A 214 4.36 -32.28 4.87
C GLU A 214 3.06 -32.50 4.07
N GLY A 215 2.63 -31.49 3.26
CA GLY A 215 1.44 -31.56 2.44
C GLY A 215 0.16 -31.27 3.22
N GLU A 216 0.25 -30.61 4.37
CA GLU A 216 -0.90 -30.15 5.14
C GLU A 216 -1.40 -28.84 4.57
N ASP A 217 -2.73 -28.68 4.43
CA ASP A 217 -3.34 -27.42 4.06
C ASP A 217 -3.22 -26.41 5.21
N LEU A 218 -2.69 -25.22 4.92
CA LEU A 218 -2.67 -24.12 5.89
C LEU A 218 -4.10 -23.60 6.09
N SER A 219 -4.53 -23.46 7.33
CA SER A 219 -5.82 -22.87 7.65
C SER A 219 -5.85 -21.37 7.29
N THR A 220 -7.03 -20.80 7.11
CA THR A 220 -7.20 -19.35 6.89
C THR A 220 -6.56 -18.52 8.01
N GLU A 221 -6.59 -19.03 9.25
CA GLU A 221 -5.96 -18.39 10.41
C GLU A 221 -4.44 -18.46 10.33
N ASP A 222 -3.86 -19.62 9.94
CA ASP A 222 -2.43 -19.77 9.70
C ASP A 222 -1.95 -18.76 8.64
N VAL A 223 -2.65 -18.69 7.50
CA VAL A 223 -2.31 -17.76 6.40
C VAL A 223 -2.43 -16.30 6.84
N SER A 224 -3.53 -15.91 7.49
CA SER A 224 -3.73 -14.49 7.86
C SER A 224 -2.76 -14.03 8.96
N SER A 225 -2.53 -14.87 9.98
CA SER A 225 -1.57 -14.54 11.05
C SER A 225 -0.11 -14.58 10.56
N GLY A 226 0.23 -15.56 9.73
CA GLY A 226 1.53 -15.66 9.07
C GLY A 226 1.79 -14.46 8.15
N LEU A 227 0.84 -14.08 7.34
CA LEU A 227 0.94 -12.91 6.46
C LEU A 227 1.20 -11.62 7.26
N LYS A 228 0.47 -11.40 8.37
CA LYS A 228 0.72 -10.22 9.21
C LYS A 228 2.16 -10.18 9.73
N ARG A 229 2.70 -11.31 10.22
CA ARG A 229 4.09 -11.38 10.67
C ARG A 229 5.09 -11.17 9.56
N ALA A 230 4.86 -11.81 8.41
CA ALA A 230 5.73 -11.72 7.24
C ALA A 230 5.76 -10.30 6.63
N VAL A 231 4.66 -9.56 6.69
CA VAL A 231 4.61 -8.14 6.28
C VAL A 231 5.37 -7.27 7.26
N ALA A 232 5.25 -7.53 8.56
CA ALA A 232 5.95 -6.76 9.59
C ALA A 232 7.48 -6.93 9.50
N SER A 233 7.97 -8.15 9.16
CA SER A 233 9.41 -8.44 8.94
C SER A 233 9.90 -8.02 7.55
N GLY A 234 8.99 -7.80 6.59
CA GLY A 234 9.32 -7.48 5.21
C GLY A 234 9.61 -8.70 4.33
N ASP A 235 9.37 -9.93 4.82
CA ASP A 235 9.54 -11.18 4.07
C ASP A 235 8.45 -11.38 3.01
N VAL A 236 7.27 -10.79 3.23
CA VAL A 236 6.18 -10.75 2.25
C VAL A 236 5.73 -9.31 2.05
N ILE A 237 5.56 -8.94 0.80
CA ILE A 237 5.12 -7.61 0.39
C ILE A 237 3.83 -7.74 -0.41
N PRO A 238 2.70 -7.41 0.22
CA PRO A 238 1.40 -7.46 -0.44
C PRO A 238 1.28 -6.44 -1.57
N VAL A 239 0.76 -6.90 -2.70
CA VAL A 239 0.44 -6.07 -3.88
C VAL A 239 -1.07 -6.06 -4.06
N LEU A 240 -1.65 -4.87 -4.03
CA LEU A 240 -3.08 -4.64 -4.27
C LEU A 240 -3.26 -3.83 -5.55
N PHE A 241 -4.34 -4.11 -6.26
CA PHE A 241 -4.71 -3.45 -7.50
C PHE A 241 -5.98 -2.63 -7.31
N GLY A 242 -6.09 -1.52 -8.05
CA GLY A 242 -7.29 -0.72 -7.99
C GLY A 242 -7.28 0.51 -8.89
N SER A 243 -8.26 1.36 -8.68
CA SER A 243 -8.40 2.66 -9.32
C SER A 243 -8.99 3.67 -8.34
N ALA A 244 -8.20 4.68 -7.99
CA ALA A 244 -8.65 5.76 -7.12
C ALA A 244 -9.85 6.52 -7.72
N THR A 245 -9.85 6.75 -9.03
CA THR A 245 -10.93 7.47 -9.74
C THR A 245 -12.24 6.67 -9.81
N LYS A 246 -12.15 5.34 -9.79
CA LYS A 246 -13.32 4.43 -9.74
C LYS A 246 -13.73 4.07 -8.31
N GLY A 247 -12.92 4.38 -7.32
CA GLY A 247 -13.11 3.95 -5.93
C GLY A 247 -12.90 2.44 -5.71
N ALA A 248 -12.40 1.71 -6.71
CA ALA A 248 -12.23 0.27 -6.65
C ALA A 248 -10.86 -0.12 -6.07
N GLY A 249 -10.80 -1.13 -5.21
CA GLY A 249 -9.59 -1.59 -4.54
C GLY A 249 -9.18 -0.76 -3.33
N LEU A 250 -9.93 0.30 -2.98
CA LEU A 250 -9.62 1.19 -1.84
C LEU A 250 -10.06 0.61 -0.51
N GLU A 251 -11.15 -0.15 -0.49
CA GLU A 251 -11.60 -0.88 0.69
C GLU A 251 -10.56 -1.94 1.06
N GLU A 252 -10.13 -2.74 0.09
CA GLU A 252 -9.08 -3.76 0.25
C GLU A 252 -7.74 -3.15 0.68
N LEU A 253 -7.36 -1.99 0.12
CA LEU A 253 -6.16 -1.25 0.57
C LEU A 253 -6.30 -0.78 2.01
N THR A 254 -7.47 -0.25 2.38
CA THR A 254 -7.76 0.21 3.74
C THR A 254 -7.68 -0.93 4.74
N ASP A 255 -8.31 -2.06 4.42
CA ASP A 255 -8.32 -3.26 5.26
C ASP A 255 -6.91 -3.85 5.39
N ALA A 256 -6.13 -3.89 4.31
CA ALA A 256 -4.73 -4.31 4.35
C ALA A 256 -3.88 -3.38 5.23
N MET A 257 -4.05 -2.06 5.14
CA MET A 257 -3.34 -1.13 6.02
C MET A 257 -3.72 -1.32 7.50
N ILE A 258 -4.98 -1.60 7.81
CA ILE A 258 -5.45 -1.79 9.17
C ILE A 258 -4.97 -3.14 9.74
N SER A 259 -5.06 -4.22 8.96
CA SER A 259 -4.83 -5.59 9.43
C SER A 259 -3.36 -6.02 9.37
N LEU A 260 -2.61 -5.57 8.36
CA LEU A 260 -1.26 -6.05 8.06
C LEU A 260 -0.16 -5.08 8.52
N LEU A 261 -0.41 -3.75 8.45
CA LEU A 261 0.60 -2.79 8.86
C LEU A 261 0.61 -2.59 10.38
N PRO A 262 1.78 -2.35 10.97
CA PRO A 262 1.87 -2.16 12.41
C PRO A 262 1.22 -0.84 12.85
N SER A 263 0.65 -0.87 14.05
CA SER A 263 0.34 0.34 14.82
C SER A 263 1.63 0.93 15.41
N PRO A 264 1.62 2.20 15.85
CA PRO A 264 2.77 2.77 16.57
C PRO A 264 3.17 1.97 17.83
N ALA A 265 2.21 1.25 18.44
CA ALA A 265 2.50 0.38 19.57
C ALA A 265 3.26 -0.91 19.18
N GLU A 266 2.96 -1.44 17.98
CA GLU A 266 3.61 -2.65 17.42
C GLU A 266 4.94 -2.32 16.73
N ALA A 267 5.06 -1.13 16.13
CA ALA A 267 6.29 -0.65 15.48
C ALA A 267 7.45 -0.47 16.46
N GLY A 268 7.15 -0.47 17.72
CA GLY A 268 8.06 -0.68 18.84
C GLY A 268 8.96 0.50 19.18
N ASP A 269 9.46 0.47 20.41
CA ASP A 269 10.54 1.30 20.91
C ASP A 269 11.88 1.06 20.20
N ASP A 270 11.97 0.07 19.30
CA ASP A 270 13.20 -0.32 18.59
C ASP A 270 13.82 0.83 17.80
N ARG A 271 12.99 1.68 17.19
CA ARG A 271 13.48 2.90 16.51
C ARG A 271 14.01 3.97 17.44
N ALA A 272 13.43 4.11 18.63
CA ALA A 272 13.92 5.03 19.64
C ALA A 272 15.25 4.53 20.25
N ALA A 273 15.43 3.22 20.35
CA ALA A 273 16.66 2.59 20.82
C ALA A 273 17.81 2.70 19.79
N GLU A 274 17.52 2.57 18.48
CA GLU A 274 18.55 2.73 17.43
C GLU A 274 18.98 4.17 17.21
N GLN A 275 18.14 5.17 17.50
CA GLN A 275 18.48 6.60 17.38
C GLN A 275 19.30 7.13 18.57
N GLY A 276 19.76 6.26 19.48
CA GLY A 276 20.73 6.60 20.50
C GLY A 276 20.25 7.70 21.45
N ALA A 277 19.91 7.34 22.68
CA ALA A 277 19.98 8.31 23.76
C ALA A 277 21.38 8.97 23.72
N PRO A 278 21.51 10.31 23.78
CA PRO A 278 22.83 10.93 23.85
C PRO A 278 23.55 10.35 25.05
N ASP A 279 24.78 9.84 24.80
CA ASP A 279 25.69 9.44 25.88
C ASP A 279 25.85 10.63 26.81
N ASP A 280 25.23 10.56 27.98
CA ASP A 280 25.50 11.47 29.08
C ASP A 280 26.95 11.21 29.56
N LYS A 281 27.91 12.02 29.05
CA LYS A 281 29.20 12.25 29.65
C LYS A 281 29.47 13.72 29.81
#